data_2376789d4319409da80187dbbf8da808
#
_entry.id   2376789d4319409da80187dbbf8da808
#
_cell.length_a   1.000
_cell.length_b   1.000
_cell.length_c   1.000
_cell.angle_alpha   90.00
_cell.angle_beta   90.00
_cell.angle_gamma   90.00
#
_symmetry.space_group_name_H-M   'P 1'
#
loop_
_entity.id
_entity.type
_entity.pdbx_description
1 polymer ?
#
loop_
_entity_poly.entity_id
_entity_poly.type
_entity_poly.pdbx_seq_one_letter_code
_entity_poly.pdbx_strand_id
1 'polypeptide(L)'
;MSEKCHSILRDRRGRTHSQVASVSCDFAHGHLIPEHFHPEDQLIFASNGVMTLRTTQGTWVVPPLRAVWIPAHTPHSVAMSGQVSMRTLYFLPKLVRALPPKCSVINVSPLLKELILHACTFKRLNRRDRRQSRIINILVDQLEAAHSIPLQLPRPSDVRAVRVVDALLADPADQRPLRTLARACGASKRSVERIFLAETRMTFGKWRQQLRLLHALQRLASGEKVTGAALDAGYSSPSAFISMFRKQLGTTPSRYFKPESSTPTQSSPAGGLTRAARRPAGLRASRAVPAASKPGTPRSSAAPRHR
;
A
#
# COMPACT_ATOMS: atom_id res chain seq x y z
N MET A 1 10.84 24.89 3.94
CA MET A 1 12.20 24.32 4.04
C MET A 1 12.04 22.81 3.84
N SER A 2 12.48 22.31 2.67
CA SER A 2 12.37 20.88 2.32
C SER A 2 13.38 20.10 3.17
N GLU A 3 12.91 19.32 4.14
CA GLU A 3 13.76 18.36 4.84
C GLU A 3 14.26 17.35 3.80
N LYS A 4 15.57 17.40 3.52
CA LYS A 4 16.24 16.40 2.69
C LYS A 4 16.05 15.05 3.36
N CYS A 5 15.12 14.26 2.84
CA CYS A 5 14.90 12.91 3.32
C CYS A 5 16.19 12.10 3.09
N HIS A 6 16.78 11.60 4.16
CA HIS A 6 17.97 10.77 4.07
C HIS A 6 17.61 9.42 3.42
N SER A 7 18.51 8.91 2.57
CA SER A 7 18.32 7.59 1.96
C SER A 7 18.08 6.51 3.02
N ILE A 8 17.02 5.75 2.83
CA ILE A 8 16.67 4.62 3.71
C ILE A 8 17.58 3.39 3.44
N LEU A 9 18.11 3.29 2.22
CA LEU A 9 18.92 2.15 1.77
C LEU A 9 20.42 2.38 1.92
N ARG A 10 20.87 3.62 2.16
CA ARG A 10 22.29 3.97 2.30
C ARG A 10 22.62 4.35 3.75
N ASP A 11 23.86 4.13 4.17
CA ASP A 11 24.39 4.66 5.43
C ASP A 11 24.78 6.14 5.28
N ARG A 12 25.17 6.77 6.42
CA ARG A 12 25.65 8.17 6.43
C ARG A 12 26.88 8.41 5.54
N ARG A 13 27.59 7.36 5.14
CA ARG A 13 28.74 7.39 4.23
C ARG A 13 28.35 7.09 2.78
N GLY A 14 27.05 7.03 2.46
CA GLY A 14 26.54 6.76 1.12
C GLY A 14 26.67 5.30 0.65
N ARG A 15 27.13 4.36 1.49
CA ARG A 15 27.30 2.96 1.13
C ARG A 15 25.95 2.25 1.16
N THR A 16 25.66 1.49 0.10
CA THR A 16 24.43 0.70 -0.02
C THR A 16 24.55 -0.57 0.81
N HIS A 17 23.71 -0.72 1.84
CA HIS A 17 23.67 -1.91 2.69
C HIS A 17 22.57 -2.90 2.34
N SER A 18 21.53 -2.45 1.66
CA SER A 18 20.38 -3.27 1.27
C SER A 18 19.82 -2.82 -0.06
N GLN A 19 19.06 -3.68 -0.72
CA GLN A 19 18.43 -3.35 -2.01
C GLN A 19 16.94 -3.01 -1.86
N VAL A 20 16.33 -3.51 -0.80
CA VAL A 20 14.95 -3.22 -0.44
C VAL A 20 14.91 -2.89 1.06
N ALA A 21 14.20 -1.84 1.42
CA ALA A 21 13.85 -1.54 2.81
C ALA A 21 12.34 -1.43 2.94
N SER A 22 11.82 -1.62 4.14
CA SER A 22 10.41 -1.53 4.42
C SER A 22 10.12 -0.62 5.60
N VAL A 23 8.94 -0.01 5.56
CA VAL A 23 8.35 0.74 6.67
C VAL A 23 6.88 0.34 6.79
N SER A 24 6.44 0.05 8.00
CA SER A 24 5.04 -0.27 8.34
C SER A 24 4.54 0.75 9.33
N CYS A 25 3.46 1.45 8.98
CA CYS A 25 2.83 2.46 9.83
C CYS A 25 1.33 2.34 9.73
N ASP A 26 0.66 2.60 10.85
CA ASP A 26 -0.79 2.70 10.90
C ASP A 26 -1.16 4.15 11.22
N PHE A 27 -2.10 4.71 10.46
CA PHE A 27 -2.50 6.11 10.54
C PHE A 27 -3.99 6.25 10.76
N ALA A 28 -4.36 7.25 11.55
CA ALA A 28 -5.74 7.66 11.71
C ALA A 28 -6.28 8.37 10.46
N HIS A 29 -7.61 8.44 10.35
CA HIS A 29 -8.29 9.24 9.34
C HIS A 29 -7.84 10.71 9.39
N GLY A 30 -7.61 11.30 8.21
CA GLY A 30 -7.20 12.70 8.07
C GLY A 30 -5.71 12.96 8.26
N HIS A 31 -4.90 11.96 8.62
CA HIS A 31 -3.46 12.14 8.70
C HIS A 31 -2.87 12.52 7.33
N LEU A 32 -1.95 13.48 7.33
CA LEU A 32 -1.25 13.96 6.14
C LEU A 32 0.26 13.79 6.31
N ILE A 33 0.87 13.02 5.43
CA ILE A 33 2.32 13.06 5.23
C ILE A 33 2.60 14.22 4.29
N PRO A 34 3.32 15.28 4.74
CA PRO A 34 3.57 16.47 3.95
C PRO A 34 4.43 16.16 2.71
N GLU A 35 4.55 17.12 1.80
CA GLU A 35 5.34 16.96 0.59
C GLU A 35 6.81 16.69 0.92
N HIS A 36 7.34 15.60 0.35
CA HIS A 36 8.71 15.15 0.47
C HIS A 36 9.12 14.35 -0.78
N PHE A 37 10.39 14.03 -0.87
CA PHE A 37 10.93 13.11 -1.87
C PHE A 37 12.08 12.29 -1.27
N HIS A 38 12.43 11.21 -1.90
CA HIS A 38 13.55 10.34 -1.51
C HIS A 38 14.29 9.79 -2.75
N PRO A 39 15.55 9.36 -2.60
CA PRO A 39 16.37 8.90 -3.72
C PRO A 39 16.09 7.45 -4.14
N GLU A 40 15.17 6.77 -3.47
CA GLU A 40 14.72 5.42 -3.78
C GLU A 40 13.43 5.43 -4.60
N ASP A 41 13.23 4.38 -5.41
CA ASP A 41 11.90 4.05 -5.91
C ASP A 41 11.06 3.52 -4.76
N GLN A 42 9.78 3.86 -4.71
CA GLN A 42 8.89 3.48 -3.61
C GLN A 42 7.63 2.78 -4.11
N LEU A 43 7.26 1.72 -3.42
CA LEU A 43 5.95 1.08 -3.53
C LEU A 43 5.16 1.33 -2.25
N ILE A 44 4.03 2.02 -2.34
CA ILE A 44 3.12 2.22 -1.21
C ILE A 44 1.88 1.36 -1.40
N PHE A 45 1.58 0.52 -0.42
CA PHE A 45 0.42 -0.36 -0.35
C PHE A 45 -0.38 -0.08 0.92
N ALA A 46 -1.72 -0.05 0.82
CA ALA A 46 -2.61 -0.03 1.97
C ALA A 46 -3.29 -1.40 2.11
N SER A 47 -3.06 -2.09 3.22
CA SER A 47 -3.80 -3.31 3.53
C SER A 47 -5.20 -3.00 4.05
N ASN A 48 -5.41 -1.80 4.60
CA ASN A 48 -6.69 -1.27 5.03
C ASN A 48 -6.75 0.24 4.78
N GLY A 49 -7.94 0.80 4.60
CA GLY A 49 -8.16 2.22 4.32
C GLY A 49 -7.79 2.63 2.90
N VAL A 50 -7.80 3.91 2.63
CA VAL A 50 -7.48 4.49 1.31
C VAL A 50 -6.44 5.60 1.48
N MET A 51 -5.43 5.61 0.64
CA MET A 51 -4.45 6.68 0.57
C MET A 51 -4.65 7.53 -0.68
N THR A 52 -4.41 8.81 -0.55
CA THR A 52 -4.41 9.74 -1.68
C THR A 52 -3.02 10.34 -1.82
N LEU A 53 -2.31 9.91 -2.87
CA LEU A 53 -1.02 10.47 -3.26
C LEU A 53 -1.24 11.69 -4.15
N ARG A 54 -0.53 12.78 -3.89
CA ARG A 54 -0.53 13.99 -4.73
C ARG A 54 0.89 14.32 -5.18
N THR A 55 1.01 14.66 -6.45
CA THR A 55 2.25 15.18 -7.07
C THR A 55 1.90 16.34 -7.99
N THR A 56 2.88 16.99 -8.60
CA THR A 56 2.66 18.01 -9.64
C THR A 56 1.94 17.45 -10.89
N GLN A 57 2.05 16.15 -11.15
CA GLN A 57 1.45 15.49 -12.34
C GLN A 57 -0.01 15.09 -12.13
N GLY A 58 -0.51 15.07 -10.89
CA GLY A 58 -1.88 14.70 -10.59
C GLY A 58 -2.07 14.05 -9.22
N THR A 59 -3.21 13.41 -9.09
CA THR A 59 -3.64 12.73 -7.86
C THR A 59 -3.89 11.25 -8.16
N TRP A 60 -3.39 10.37 -7.29
CA TRP A 60 -3.61 8.93 -7.32
C TRP A 60 -4.34 8.51 -6.04
N VAL A 61 -5.42 7.78 -6.19
CA VAL A 61 -6.11 7.18 -5.05
C VAL A 61 -5.77 5.70 -5.00
N VAL A 62 -5.30 5.25 -3.84
CA VAL A 62 -4.79 3.91 -3.58
C VAL A 62 -5.71 3.21 -2.58
N PRO A 63 -6.77 2.53 -3.06
CA PRO A 63 -7.65 1.75 -2.21
C PRO A 63 -7.03 0.38 -1.88
N PRO A 64 -7.66 -0.44 -1.01
CA PRO A 64 -7.20 -1.80 -0.75
C PRO A 64 -6.96 -2.61 -2.03
N LEU A 65 -6.04 -3.56 -1.98
CA LEU A 65 -5.61 -4.39 -3.12
C LEU A 65 -4.98 -3.60 -4.29
N ARG A 66 -4.57 -2.36 -4.03
CA ARG A 66 -3.83 -1.52 -4.97
C ARG A 66 -2.58 -0.99 -4.29
N ALA A 67 -1.54 -0.78 -5.08
CA ALA A 67 -0.33 -0.09 -4.64
C ALA A 67 0.01 1.03 -5.63
N VAL A 68 0.68 2.06 -5.15
CA VAL A 68 1.25 3.08 -6.03
C VAL A 68 2.75 2.93 -6.07
N TRP A 69 3.27 2.90 -7.29
CA TRP A 69 4.68 3.01 -7.60
C TRP A 69 5.06 4.47 -7.75
N ILE A 70 6.11 4.90 -7.07
CA ILE A 70 6.63 6.27 -7.07
C ILE A 70 8.11 6.17 -7.44
N PRO A 71 8.52 6.68 -8.61
CA PRO A 71 9.93 6.72 -8.97
C PRO A 71 10.74 7.62 -8.05
N ALA A 72 12.02 7.31 -7.91
CA ALA A 72 12.99 8.10 -7.16
C ALA A 72 12.90 9.59 -7.49
N HIS A 73 13.17 10.44 -6.50
CA HIS A 73 13.18 11.91 -6.63
C HIS A 73 11.83 12.55 -7.03
N THR A 74 10.72 11.83 -6.93
CA THR A 74 9.39 12.39 -7.21
C THR A 74 8.82 13.06 -5.97
N PRO A 75 8.62 14.41 -5.94
CA PRO A 75 7.97 15.09 -4.84
C PRO A 75 6.51 14.64 -4.71
N HIS A 76 6.13 14.26 -3.50
CA HIS A 76 4.78 13.77 -3.23
C HIS A 76 4.34 13.96 -1.78
N SER A 77 3.03 14.06 -1.60
CA SER A 77 2.37 14.03 -0.29
C SER A 77 1.33 12.92 -0.25
N VAL A 78 1.02 12.40 0.94
CA VAL A 78 0.05 11.30 1.10
C VAL A 78 -0.97 11.65 2.18
N ALA A 79 -2.25 11.68 1.82
CA ALA A 79 -3.36 11.88 2.75
C ALA A 79 -4.10 10.57 3.01
N MET A 80 -4.53 10.36 4.25
CA MET A 80 -5.16 9.12 4.71
C MET A 80 -6.67 9.29 4.84
N SER A 81 -7.44 8.33 4.31
CA SER A 81 -8.89 8.26 4.42
C SER A 81 -9.30 6.94 5.09
N GLY A 82 -10.01 7.03 6.23
CA GLY A 82 -10.24 5.90 7.13
C GLY A 82 -9.01 5.55 7.95
N GLN A 83 -9.08 4.45 8.69
CA GLN A 83 -7.91 3.87 9.36
C GLN A 83 -7.04 3.21 8.29
N VAL A 84 -5.82 3.70 8.13
CA VAL A 84 -4.91 3.23 7.06
C VAL A 84 -3.78 2.43 7.64
N SER A 85 -3.66 1.18 7.20
CA SER A 85 -2.51 0.33 7.47
C SER A 85 -1.56 0.37 6.28
N MET A 86 -0.62 1.31 6.31
CA MET A 86 0.35 1.52 5.25
C MET A 86 1.53 0.54 5.37
N ARG A 87 1.86 -0.08 4.26
CA ARG A 87 3.03 -0.93 4.08
C ARG A 87 3.79 -0.40 2.88
N THR A 88 5.01 0.03 3.08
CA THR A 88 5.80 0.62 2.01
C THR A 88 7.15 -0.08 1.86
N LEU A 89 7.54 -0.28 0.61
CA LEU A 89 8.82 -0.83 0.24
C LEU A 89 9.60 0.21 -0.57
N TYR A 90 10.86 0.39 -0.23
CA TYR A 90 11.81 1.23 -0.93
C TYR A 90 12.80 0.36 -1.68
N PHE A 91 13.02 0.65 -2.94
CA PHE A 91 13.88 -0.11 -3.84
C PHE A 91 15.05 0.75 -4.31
N LEU A 92 16.22 0.16 -4.47
CA LEU A 92 17.28 0.83 -5.20
C LEU A 92 16.77 1.19 -6.61
N PRO A 93 17.05 2.41 -7.10
CA PRO A 93 16.65 2.80 -8.43
C PRO A 93 17.07 1.79 -9.50
N LYS A 94 16.18 1.51 -10.45
CA LYS A 94 16.37 0.53 -11.53
C LYS A 94 16.41 -0.95 -11.08
N LEU A 95 16.08 -1.25 -9.84
CA LEU A 95 15.94 -2.65 -9.39
C LEU A 95 14.70 -3.31 -10.03
N VAL A 96 13.60 -2.58 -10.18
CA VAL A 96 12.37 -2.98 -10.88
C VAL A 96 12.32 -2.22 -12.20
N ARG A 97 12.62 -2.90 -13.32
CA ARG A 97 12.84 -2.23 -14.62
C ARG A 97 11.57 -2.07 -15.44
N ALA A 98 10.61 -2.96 -15.30
CA ALA A 98 9.40 -2.97 -16.11
C ALA A 98 8.37 -1.92 -15.67
N LEU A 99 8.50 -1.36 -14.45
CA LEU A 99 7.61 -0.31 -14.02
C LEU A 99 7.96 1.04 -14.67
N PRO A 100 6.94 1.85 -15.01
CA PRO A 100 7.18 3.09 -15.75
C PRO A 100 7.94 4.13 -14.90
N PRO A 101 8.72 5.05 -15.55
CA PRO A 101 9.41 6.13 -14.86
C PRO A 101 8.47 7.28 -14.46
N LYS A 102 7.25 6.96 -14.07
CA LYS A 102 6.21 7.88 -13.60
C LYS A 102 5.35 7.18 -12.55
N CYS A 103 4.71 7.97 -11.67
CA CYS A 103 3.76 7.42 -10.71
C CYS A 103 2.67 6.61 -11.41
N SER A 104 2.41 5.42 -10.90
CA SER A 104 1.37 4.54 -11.45
C SER A 104 0.75 3.67 -10.35
N VAL A 105 -0.56 3.47 -10.44
CA VAL A 105 -1.26 2.51 -9.57
C VAL A 105 -1.21 1.14 -10.24
N ILE A 106 -0.81 0.14 -9.46
CA ILE A 106 -0.73 -1.25 -9.91
C ILE A 106 -1.73 -2.13 -9.16
N ASN A 107 -2.15 -3.20 -9.81
CA ASN A 107 -2.94 -4.24 -9.17
C ASN A 107 -2.05 -5.10 -8.27
N VAL A 108 -2.51 -5.34 -7.04
CA VAL A 108 -1.80 -6.22 -6.11
C VAL A 108 -2.51 -7.57 -6.11
N SER A 109 -1.84 -8.58 -6.67
CA SER A 109 -2.31 -9.97 -6.63
C SER A 109 -2.28 -10.51 -5.19
N PRO A 110 -3.03 -11.56 -4.85
CA PRO A 110 -2.94 -12.18 -3.53
C PRO A 110 -1.50 -12.57 -3.16
N LEU A 111 -0.74 -13.13 -4.09
CA LEU A 111 0.67 -13.47 -3.86
C LEU A 111 1.52 -12.22 -3.58
N LEU A 112 1.38 -11.16 -4.38
CA LEU A 112 2.11 -9.92 -4.19
C LEU A 112 1.76 -9.26 -2.85
N LYS A 113 0.50 -9.30 -2.41
CA LYS A 113 0.06 -8.84 -1.09
C LYS A 113 0.84 -9.54 0.03
N GLU A 114 0.84 -10.87 0.03
CA GLU A 114 1.54 -11.65 1.06
C GLU A 114 3.06 -11.43 1.03
N LEU A 115 3.64 -11.27 -0.15
CA LEU A 115 5.06 -10.93 -0.31
C LEU A 115 5.38 -9.54 0.24
N ILE A 116 4.54 -8.52 0.00
CA ILE A 116 4.70 -7.18 0.57
C ILE A 116 4.63 -7.26 2.10
N LEU A 117 3.61 -7.93 2.65
CA LEU A 117 3.43 -8.09 4.09
C LEU A 117 4.62 -8.83 4.71
N HIS A 118 5.07 -9.92 4.09
CA HIS A 118 6.24 -10.66 4.54
C HIS A 118 7.53 -9.83 4.44
N ALA A 119 7.75 -9.09 3.35
CA ALA A 119 8.89 -8.20 3.23
C ALA A 119 8.90 -7.11 4.31
N CYS A 120 7.73 -6.67 4.75
CA CYS A 120 7.59 -5.69 5.84
C CYS A 120 7.94 -6.26 7.23
N THR A 121 8.13 -7.56 7.41
CA THR A 121 8.69 -8.13 8.65
C THR A 121 10.19 -7.89 8.76
N PHE A 122 10.87 -7.55 7.66
CA PHE A 122 12.28 -7.18 7.62
C PHE A 122 12.39 -5.65 7.53
N LYS A 123 13.21 -5.03 8.37
CA LYS A 123 13.52 -3.60 8.18
C LYS A 123 14.28 -3.34 6.88
N ARG A 124 15.13 -4.29 6.48
CA ARG A 124 15.95 -4.25 5.26
C ARG A 124 16.19 -5.65 4.74
N LEU A 125 16.16 -5.81 3.42
CA LEU A 125 16.45 -7.05 2.70
C LEU A 125 17.77 -6.90 1.92
N ASN A 126 18.63 -7.93 2.01
CA ASN A 126 19.94 -7.94 1.39
C ASN A 126 20.11 -9.19 0.49
N ARG A 127 20.60 -9.00 -0.73
CA ARG A 127 20.88 -10.11 -1.66
C ARG A 127 22.02 -11.03 -1.23
N ARG A 128 22.86 -10.62 -0.28
CA ARG A 128 23.90 -11.47 0.30
C ARG A 128 23.31 -12.62 1.13
N ASP A 129 22.14 -12.43 1.71
CA ASP A 129 21.36 -13.49 2.35
C ASP A 129 20.57 -14.24 1.28
N ARG A 130 20.80 -15.55 1.12
CA ARG A 130 20.17 -16.38 0.08
C ARG A 130 18.64 -16.43 0.21
N ARG A 131 18.07 -16.39 1.43
CA ARG A 131 16.63 -16.40 1.68
C ARG A 131 16.02 -15.06 1.27
N GLN A 132 16.62 -13.96 1.72
CA GLN A 132 16.16 -12.61 1.38
C GLN A 132 16.32 -12.31 -0.12
N SER A 133 17.38 -12.82 -0.75
CA SER A 133 17.58 -12.71 -2.20
C SER A 133 16.42 -13.34 -2.99
N ARG A 134 15.91 -14.49 -2.56
CA ARG A 134 14.73 -15.12 -3.20
C ARG A 134 13.49 -14.26 -3.05
N ILE A 135 13.25 -13.69 -1.85
CA ILE A 135 12.12 -12.78 -1.60
C ILE A 135 12.21 -11.56 -2.52
N ILE A 136 13.39 -10.95 -2.64
CA ILE A 136 13.61 -9.80 -3.53
C ILE A 136 13.30 -10.17 -4.97
N ASN A 137 13.80 -11.31 -5.45
CA ASN A 137 13.58 -11.73 -6.84
C ASN A 137 12.09 -11.96 -7.13
N ILE A 138 11.37 -12.70 -6.26
CA ILE A 138 9.93 -12.93 -6.44
C ILE A 138 9.15 -11.62 -6.35
N LEU A 139 9.52 -10.68 -5.47
CA LEU A 139 8.91 -9.35 -5.41
C LEU A 139 9.09 -8.59 -6.72
N VAL A 140 10.30 -8.59 -7.28
CA VAL A 140 10.60 -7.93 -8.56
C VAL A 140 9.79 -8.58 -9.68
N ASP A 141 9.80 -9.90 -9.80
CA ASP A 141 9.05 -10.64 -10.82
C ASP A 141 7.54 -10.32 -10.76
N GLN A 142 6.97 -10.29 -9.54
CA GLN A 142 5.55 -9.95 -9.33
C GLN A 142 5.23 -8.49 -9.66
N LEU A 143 6.14 -7.57 -9.38
CA LEU A 143 5.99 -6.15 -9.71
C LEU A 143 6.11 -5.92 -11.22
N GLU A 144 7.03 -6.62 -11.90
CA GLU A 144 7.20 -6.55 -13.34
C GLU A 144 6.03 -7.15 -14.12
N ALA A 145 5.37 -8.17 -13.55
CA ALA A 145 4.14 -8.76 -14.09
C ALA A 145 2.87 -7.94 -13.76
N ALA A 146 2.96 -6.95 -12.86
CA ALA A 146 1.79 -6.22 -12.42
C ALA A 146 1.26 -5.24 -13.47
N HIS A 147 -0.07 -5.24 -13.67
CA HIS A 147 -0.72 -4.33 -14.61
C HIS A 147 -1.04 -2.99 -13.96
N SER A 148 -0.71 -1.91 -14.65
CA SER A 148 -1.12 -0.56 -14.24
C SER A 148 -2.63 -0.35 -14.42
N ILE A 149 -3.25 0.31 -13.45
CA ILE A 149 -4.67 0.62 -13.43
C ILE A 149 -4.88 2.13 -13.47
N PRO A 150 -5.85 2.64 -14.24
CA PRO A 150 -6.09 4.08 -14.37
C PRO A 150 -6.83 4.66 -13.15
N LEU A 151 -6.24 4.58 -11.95
CA LEU A 151 -6.72 5.26 -10.73
C LEU A 151 -5.99 6.58 -10.50
N GLN A 152 -5.54 7.21 -11.57
CA GLN A 152 -4.95 8.53 -11.60
C GLN A 152 -6.00 9.56 -12.04
N LEU A 153 -5.98 10.72 -11.42
CA LEU A 153 -6.69 11.90 -11.88
C LEU A 153 -5.63 12.89 -12.39
N PRO A 154 -5.34 12.89 -13.70
CA PRO A 154 -4.33 13.78 -14.26
C PRO A 154 -4.77 15.23 -14.15
N ARG A 155 -3.82 16.13 -13.84
CA ARG A 155 -4.06 17.57 -13.74
C ARG A 155 -3.60 18.24 -15.02
N PRO A 156 -4.45 19.00 -15.70
CA PRO A 156 -4.03 19.81 -16.84
C PRO A 156 -3.14 20.97 -16.36
N SER A 157 -2.39 21.56 -17.27
CA SER A 157 -1.51 22.71 -17.03
C SER A 157 -2.13 24.04 -17.48
N ASP A 158 -3.00 24.02 -18.49
CA ASP A 158 -3.71 25.22 -18.96
C ASP A 158 -4.60 25.81 -17.86
N VAL A 159 -4.39 27.07 -17.52
CA VAL A 159 -5.06 27.78 -16.42
C VAL A 159 -6.59 27.70 -16.49
N ARG A 160 -7.19 27.68 -17.68
CA ARG A 160 -8.64 27.60 -17.89
C ARG A 160 -9.17 26.23 -17.50
N ALA A 161 -8.46 25.17 -17.89
CA ALA A 161 -8.80 23.81 -17.49
C ALA A 161 -8.51 23.55 -16.01
N VAL A 162 -7.44 24.12 -15.45
CA VAL A 162 -7.13 24.09 -14.02
C VAL A 162 -8.26 24.66 -13.19
N ARG A 163 -8.83 25.83 -13.56
CA ARG A 163 -9.98 26.41 -12.85
C ARG A 163 -11.21 25.50 -12.86
N VAL A 164 -11.47 24.81 -13.97
CA VAL A 164 -12.56 23.81 -14.05
C VAL A 164 -12.28 22.63 -13.14
N VAL A 165 -11.04 22.15 -13.13
CA VAL A 165 -10.59 21.06 -12.24
C VAL A 165 -10.75 21.46 -10.78
N ASP A 166 -10.29 22.64 -10.38
CA ASP A 166 -10.33 23.10 -8.99
C ASP A 166 -11.78 23.28 -8.51
N ALA A 167 -12.67 23.79 -9.35
CA ALA A 167 -14.09 23.89 -9.04
C ALA A 167 -14.72 22.51 -8.78
N LEU A 168 -14.38 21.50 -9.59
CA LEU A 168 -14.90 20.14 -9.43
C LEU A 168 -14.22 19.35 -8.30
N LEU A 169 -12.98 19.68 -7.95
CA LEU A 169 -12.31 19.09 -6.77
C LEU A 169 -12.92 19.65 -5.47
N ALA A 170 -13.37 20.91 -5.47
CA ALA A 170 -14.08 21.51 -4.35
C ALA A 170 -15.49 20.94 -4.16
N ASP A 171 -16.18 20.62 -5.28
CA ASP A 171 -17.50 19.99 -5.26
C ASP A 171 -17.57 18.86 -6.32
N PRO A 172 -17.21 17.61 -5.95
CA PRO A 172 -17.29 16.46 -6.85
C PRO A 172 -18.72 16.11 -7.28
N ALA A 173 -19.73 16.53 -6.50
CA ALA A 173 -21.14 16.32 -6.80
C ALA A 173 -21.72 17.32 -7.81
N ASP A 174 -21.00 18.38 -8.15
CA ASP A 174 -21.44 19.39 -9.10
C ASP A 174 -22.02 18.73 -10.37
N GLN A 175 -23.27 19.05 -10.70
CA GLN A 175 -24.00 18.51 -11.86
C GLN A 175 -23.98 19.46 -13.06
N ARG A 176 -23.43 20.67 -12.94
CA ARG A 176 -23.41 21.64 -14.02
C ARG A 176 -22.77 21.06 -15.29
N PRO A 177 -23.36 21.32 -16.48
CA PRO A 177 -22.77 20.89 -17.74
C PRO A 177 -21.44 21.63 -18.00
N LEU A 178 -20.52 20.98 -18.74
CA LEU A 178 -19.23 21.58 -19.07
C LEU A 178 -19.34 22.99 -19.68
N ARG A 179 -20.36 23.25 -20.44
CA ARG A 179 -20.60 24.59 -21.05
C ARG A 179 -20.69 25.68 -19.97
N THR A 180 -21.41 25.40 -18.89
CA THR A 180 -21.59 26.33 -17.77
C THR A 180 -20.28 26.49 -16.98
N LEU A 181 -19.60 25.37 -16.64
CA LEU A 181 -18.30 25.38 -15.94
C LEU A 181 -17.24 26.13 -16.74
N ALA A 182 -17.12 25.85 -18.04
CA ALA A 182 -16.15 26.50 -18.91
C ALA A 182 -16.37 28.02 -18.99
N ARG A 183 -17.62 28.45 -19.15
CA ARG A 183 -17.98 29.88 -19.19
C ARG A 183 -17.59 30.58 -17.89
N ALA A 184 -17.87 29.96 -16.72
CA ALA A 184 -17.50 30.50 -15.42
C ALA A 184 -15.98 30.63 -15.25
N CYS A 185 -15.21 29.83 -15.99
CA CYS A 185 -13.73 29.85 -15.96
C CYS A 185 -13.11 30.64 -17.13
N GLY A 186 -13.89 31.42 -17.87
CA GLY A 186 -13.42 32.26 -18.99
C GLY A 186 -13.02 31.46 -20.25
N ALA A 187 -13.67 30.31 -20.50
CA ALA A 187 -13.37 29.46 -21.63
C ALA A 187 -14.61 28.97 -22.37
N SER A 188 -14.46 28.54 -23.62
CA SER A 188 -15.49 27.79 -24.33
C SER A 188 -15.48 26.31 -23.99
N LYS A 189 -16.62 25.64 -24.09
CA LYS A 189 -16.70 24.17 -23.94
C LYS A 189 -15.68 23.46 -24.84
N ARG A 190 -15.60 23.84 -26.11
CA ARG A 190 -14.69 23.26 -27.12
C ARG A 190 -13.21 23.43 -26.72
N SER A 191 -12.85 24.61 -26.19
CA SER A 191 -11.45 24.84 -25.69
C SER A 191 -11.11 23.91 -24.56
N VAL A 192 -12.00 23.78 -23.56
CA VAL A 192 -11.75 22.88 -22.40
C VAL A 192 -11.68 21.42 -22.83
N GLU A 193 -12.60 20.95 -23.69
CA GLU A 193 -12.57 19.57 -24.23
C GLU A 193 -11.25 19.27 -24.95
N ARG A 194 -10.76 20.18 -25.76
CA ARG A 194 -9.49 20.05 -26.50
C ARG A 194 -8.30 19.99 -25.53
N ILE A 195 -8.27 20.87 -24.53
CA ILE A 195 -7.19 20.90 -23.50
C ILE A 195 -7.19 19.59 -22.71
N PHE A 196 -8.36 19.15 -22.22
CA PHE A 196 -8.44 17.89 -21.47
C PHE A 196 -7.89 16.71 -22.28
N LEU A 197 -8.30 16.59 -23.55
CA LEU A 197 -7.83 15.50 -24.40
C LEU A 197 -6.34 15.60 -24.68
N ALA A 198 -5.82 16.78 -24.96
CA ALA A 198 -4.41 16.99 -25.26
C ALA A 198 -3.48 16.74 -24.07
N GLU A 199 -3.83 17.28 -22.89
CA GLU A 199 -2.94 17.29 -21.75
C GLU A 199 -3.16 16.10 -20.80
N THR A 200 -4.40 15.62 -20.65
CA THR A 200 -4.73 14.52 -19.74
C THR A 200 -4.91 13.17 -20.44
N ARG A 201 -4.97 13.14 -21.76
CA ARG A 201 -5.33 11.97 -22.58
C ARG A 201 -6.71 11.40 -22.26
N MET A 202 -7.56 12.20 -21.63
CA MET A 202 -8.93 11.83 -21.25
C MET A 202 -9.93 12.85 -21.80
N THR A 203 -11.12 12.38 -22.18
CA THR A 203 -12.23 13.30 -22.38
C THR A 203 -12.67 13.87 -21.04
N PHE A 204 -13.21 15.09 -21.01
CA PHE A 204 -13.75 15.70 -19.79
C PHE A 204 -14.75 14.79 -19.06
N GLY A 205 -15.64 14.12 -19.81
CA GLY A 205 -16.63 13.20 -19.21
C GLY A 205 -15.98 12.02 -18.49
N LYS A 206 -14.96 11.38 -19.09
CA LYS A 206 -14.18 10.31 -18.44
C LYS A 206 -13.42 10.83 -17.22
N TRP A 207 -12.81 12.02 -17.33
CA TRP A 207 -12.09 12.64 -16.23
C TRP A 207 -13.03 12.92 -15.04
N ARG A 208 -14.23 13.50 -15.30
CA ARG A 208 -15.24 13.77 -14.28
C ARG A 208 -15.77 12.48 -13.64
N GLN A 209 -16.01 11.43 -14.43
CA GLN A 209 -16.39 10.12 -13.90
C GLN A 209 -15.29 9.53 -13.00
N GLN A 210 -14.04 9.69 -13.39
CA GLN A 210 -12.88 9.26 -12.61
C GLN A 210 -12.81 10.02 -11.28
N LEU A 211 -12.94 11.34 -11.28
CA LEU A 211 -13.00 12.16 -10.07
C LEU A 211 -14.05 11.63 -9.09
N ARG A 212 -15.29 11.41 -9.59
CA ARG A 212 -16.40 10.91 -8.77
C ARG A 212 -16.12 9.54 -8.17
N LEU A 213 -15.53 8.62 -8.93
CA LEU A 213 -15.11 7.32 -8.42
C LEU A 213 -14.08 7.46 -7.30
N LEU A 214 -13.04 8.27 -7.52
CA LEU A 214 -11.96 8.46 -6.54
C LEU A 214 -12.49 9.12 -5.25
N HIS A 215 -13.40 10.09 -5.37
CA HIS A 215 -14.07 10.70 -4.23
C HIS A 215 -14.91 9.69 -3.44
N ALA A 216 -15.72 8.89 -4.14
CA ALA A 216 -16.53 7.85 -3.50
C ALA A 216 -15.66 6.80 -2.76
N LEU A 217 -14.51 6.42 -3.31
CA LEU A 217 -13.56 5.52 -2.64
C LEU A 217 -13.06 6.09 -1.31
N GLN A 218 -12.75 7.39 -1.26
CA GLN A 218 -12.33 8.07 -0.04
C GLN A 218 -13.43 8.12 1.01
N ARG A 219 -14.67 8.42 0.60
CA ARG A 219 -15.86 8.45 1.49
C ARG A 219 -16.17 7.07 2.06
N LEU A 220 -16.16 6.03 1.23
CA LEU A 220 -16.36 4.65 1.68
C LEU A 220 -15.29 4.19 2.66
N ALA A 221 -14.02 4.56 2.44
CA ALA A 221 -12.94 4.25 3.35
C ALA A 221 -13.06 4.94 4.72
N SER A 222 -13.66 6.13 4.77
CA SER A 222 -13.97 6.81 6.03
C SER A 222 -15.22 6.27 6.75
N GLY A 223 -15.80 5.17 6.24
CA GLY A 223 -16.92 4.47 6.90
C GLY A 223 -18.30 4.94 6.46
N GLU A 224 -18.39 5.77 5.43
CA GLU A 224 -19.67 6.24 4.93
C GLU A 224 -20.46 5.12 4.26
N LYS A 225 -21.78 5.17 4.38
CA LYS A 225 -22.68 4.23 3.71
C LYS A 225 -22.62 4.39 2.18
N VAL A 226 -22.77 3.28 1.44
CA VAL A 226 -22.71 3.28 -0.03
C VAL A 226 -23.67 4.30 -0.65
N THR A 227 -24.86 4.49 -0.06
CA THR A 227 -25.86 5.46 -0.52
C THR A 227 -25.35 6.90 -0.40
N GLY A 228 -24.79 7.28 0.78
CA GLY A 228 -24.24 8.62 1.00
C GLY A 228 -23.06 8.88 0.07
N ALA A 229 -22.08 7.97 0.04
CA ALA A 229 -20.91 8.09 -0.83
C ALA A 229 -21.26 8.21 -2.32
N ALA A 230 -22.34 7.55 -2.77
CA ALA A 230 -22.83 7.67 -4.14
C ALA A 230 -23.39 9.07 -4.42
N LEU A 231 -24.23 9.60 -3.53
CA LEU A 231 -24.84 10.93 -3.67
C LEU A 231 -23.79 12.04 -3.59
N ASP A 232 -22.89 11.97 -2.61
CA ASP A 232 -21.77 12.91 -2.43
C ASP A 232 -20.79 12.91 -3.62
N ALA A 233 -20.69 11.78 -4.31
CA ALA A 233 -19.93 11.71 -5.55
C ALA A 233 -20.72 12.16 -6.79
N GLY A 234 -21.96 12.61 -6.62
CA GLY A 234 -22.79 13.16 -7.70
C GLY A 234 -23.46 12.13 -8.59
N TYR A 235 -23.71 10.91 -8.08
CA TYR A 235 -24.54 9.93 -8.79
C TYR A 235 -26.02 10.15 -8.50
N SER A 236 -26.87 10.02 -9.51
CA SER A 236 -28.33 10.18 -9.37
C SER A 236 -28.98 9.05 -8.56
N SER A 237 -28.35 7.90 -8.46
CA SER A 237 -28.84 6.78 -7.65
C SER A 237 -27.71 5.87 -7.19
N PRO A 238 -27.88 5.20 -6.03
CA PRO A 238 -26.92 4.18 -5.55
C PRO A 238 -26.72 3.04 -6.56
N SER A 239 -27.77 2.65 -7.30
CA SER A 239 -27.70 1.58 -8.30
C SER A 239 -26.79 1.95 -9.47
N ALA A 240 -26.87 3.18 -9.96
CA ALA A 240 -25.98 3.68 -11.02
C ALA A 240 -24.50 3.68 -10.54
N PHE A 241 -24.28 4.11 -9.31
CA PHE A 241 -22.94 4.06 -8.70
C PHE A 241 -22.41 2.62 -8.57
N ILE A 242 -23.21 1.69 -8.02
CA ILE A 242 -22.80 0.28 -7.83
C ILE A 242 -22.45 -0.36 -9.17
N SER A 243 -23.25 -0.12 -10.21
CA SER A 243 -23.00 -0.63 -11.55
C SER A 243 -21.68 -0.10 -12.13
N MET A 244 -21.43 1.20 -12.01
CA MET A 244 -20.19 1.84 -12.45
C MET A 244 -19.00 1.32 -11.65
N PHE A 245 -19.11 1.25 -10.32
CA PHE A 245 -18.06 0.75 -9.42
C PHE A 245 -17.67 -0.68 -9.78
N ARG A 246 -18.65 -1.57 -9.97
CA ARG A 246 -18.42 -2.96 -10.39
C ARG A 246 -17.73 -3.04 -11.75
N LYS A 247 -18.10 -2.20 -12.70
CA LYS A 247 -17.47 -2.12 -14.02
C LYS A 247 -15.99 -1.71 -13.94
N GLN A 248 -15.65 -0.79 -13.02
CA GLN A 248 -14.29 -0.24 -12.89
C GLN A 248 -13.39 -1.08 -11.98
N LEU A 249 -13.92 -1.67 -10.92
CA LEU A 249 -13.15 -2.34 -9.86
C LEU A 249 -13.43 -3.85 -9.74
N GLY A 250 -14.33 -4.39 -10.55
CA GLY A 250 -14.62 -5.82 -10.64
C GLY A 250 -15.55 -6.39 -9.56
N THR A 251 -15.92 -5.59 -8.53
CA THR A 251 -16.77 -6.03 -7.42
C THR A 251 -17.64 -4.88 -6.89
N THR A 252 -18.56 -5.15 -5.97
CA THR A 252 -19.42 -4.12 -5.37
C THR A 252 -18.71 -3.34 -4.26
N PRO A 253 -19.09 -2.07 -3.97
CA PRO A 253 -18.47 -1.27 -2.92
C PRO A 253 -18.46 -1.97 -1.55
N SER A 254 -19.57 -2.53 -1.13
CA SER A 254 -19.68 -3.21 0.16
C SER A 254 -18.76 -4.44 0.28
N ARG A 255 -18.55 -5.16 -0.81
CA ARG A 255 -17.63 -6.30 -0.85
C ARG A 255 -16.18 -5.86 -0.90
N TYR A 256 -15.90 -4.75 -1.58
CA TYR A 256 -14.56 -4.21 -1.76
C TYR A 256 -13.94 -3.72 -0.45
N PHE A 257 -14.73 -3.11 0.43
CA PHE A 257 -14.30 -2.58 1.73
C PHE A 257 -14.58 -3.53 2.91
N LYS A 258 -15.13 -4.73 2.65
CA LYS A 258 -15.25 -5.74 3.71
C LYS A 258 -13.85 -6.19 4.13
N PRO A 259 -13.48 -6.14 5.44
CA PRO A 259 -12.23 -6.75 5.86
C PRO A 259 -12.28 -8.22 5.46
N GLU A 260 -11.18 -8.73 4.87
CA GLU A 260 -11.02 -10.17 4.73
C GLU A 260 -11.07 -10.73 6.15
N SER A 261 -12.18 -11.39 6.52
CA SER A 261 -12.21 -12.21 7.70
C SER A 261 -11.06 -13.19 7.58
N SER A 262 -10.08 -13.06 8.46
CA SER A 262 -9.07 -14.09 8.67
C SER A 262 -9.85 -15.40 8.81
N THR A 263 -9.78 -16.26 7.82
CA THR A 263 -10.29 -17.63 7.90
C THR A 263 -9.59 -18.21 9.12
N PRO A 264 -10.30 -18.60 10.17
CA PRO A 264 -9.67 -19.31 11.26
C PRO A 264 -9.05 -20.54 10.62
N THR A 265 -7.74 -20.68 10.76
CA THR A 265 -7.03 -21.92 10.50
C THR A 265 -7.82 -22.99 11.23
N GLN A 266 -8.54 -23.82 10.49
CA GLN A 266 -9.19 -25.00 11.07
C GLN A 266 -8.06 -25.80 11.69
N SER A 267 -7.99 -25.72 13.02
CA SER A 267 -7.30 -26.72 13.82
C SER A 267 -7.93 -28.05 13.45
N SER A 268 -7.20 -28.88 12.73
CA SER A 268 -7.57 -30.27 12.47
C SER A 268 -7.93 -30.92 13.82
N PRO A 269 -9.10 -31.53 13.95
CA PRO A 269 -9.35 -32.35 15.10
C PRO A 269 -8.39 -33.54 15.02
N ALA A 270 -7.52 -33.66 16.01
CA ALA A 270 -6.73 -34.86 16.23
C ALA A 270 -7.69 -36.06 16.29
N GLY A 271 -7.70 -36.81 15.22
CA GLY A 271 -8.44 -38.08 15.14
C GLY A 271 -7.92 -39.05 16.19
N GLY A 272 -8.73 -39.26 17.22
CA GLY A 272 -8.55 -40.32 18.20
C GLY A 272 -8.64 -41.68 17.51
N LEU A 273 -7.51 -42.35 17.34
CA LEU A 273 -7.45 -43.78 17.10
C LEU A 273 -7.38 -44.49 18.46
N THR A 274 -8.53 -44.81 18.99
CA THR A 274 -8.68 -45.86 20.01
C THR A 274 -8.30 -47.21 19.41
N ARG A 275 -7.14 -47.73 19.79
CA ARG A 275 -6.82 -49.13 19.58
C ARG A 275 -6.58 -49.79 20.92
N ALA A 276 -7.62 -50.52 21.37
CA ALA A 276 -7.53 -51.47 22.44
C ALA A 276 -6.57 -52.61 22.06
N ALA A 277 -5.57 -52.89 22.90
CA ALA A 277 -4.94 -54.21 23.00
C ALA A 277 -4.22 -54.38 24.31
N ARG A 278 -4.77 -55.20 25.16
CA ARG A 278 -4.24 -56.31 25.94
C ARG A 278 -2.86 -56.13 26.63
N ARG A 279 -2.98 -56.14 27.96
CA ARG A 279 -1.88 -56.51 28.87
C ARG A 279 -1.50 -57.98 28.66
N PRO A 280 -0.25 -58.38 28.94
CA PRO A 280 -0.02 -59.25 30.09
C PRO A 280 1.04 -58.81 31.06
N ALA A 281 0.92 -59.40 32.22
CA ALA A 281 1.56 -59.22 33.49
C ALA A 281 3.06 -59.67 33.51
N GLY A 282 3.79 -59.15 34.49
CA GLY A 282 4.81 -59.94 35.12
C GLY A 282 6.13 -59.24 35.46
N LEU A 283 6.34 -59.21 36.79
CA LEU A 283 7.59 -59.28 37.58
C LEU A 283 8.51 -58.08 37.72
N ARG A 284 8.45 -57.49 38.90
CA ARG A 284 9.33 -57.55 40.12
C ARG A 284 10.72 -56.90 40.00
N ALA A 285 10.82 -55.78 40.72
CA ALA A 285 11.75 -55.55 41.86
C ALA A 285 13.28 -55.50 41.58
N SER A 286 13.95 -54.39 41.86
CA SER A 286 14.70 -54.26 43.12
C SER A 286 15.63 -53.02 43.10
N ARG A 287 15.51 -52.21 44.16
CA ARG A 287 16.57 -51.58 44.97
C ARG A 287 17.60 -50.66 44.27
N ALA A 288 17.75 -49.49 44.68
CA ALA A 288 18.27 -48.81 45.86
C ALA A 288 19.31 -47.74 45.49
N VAL A 289 19.09 -46.57 46.03
CA VAL A 289 19.97 -45.39 46.20
C VAL A 289 21.16 -45.78 47.14
N PRO A 290 22.32 -45.08 47.25
CA PRO A 290 22.44 -43.68 47.64
C PRO A 290 23.64 -42.89 47.03
N ALA A 291 23.53 -41.58 46.92
CA ALA A 291 24.00 -40.48 47.77
C ALA A 291 25.50 -40.09 47.73
N ALA A 292 25.66 -38.75 47.59
CA ALA A 292 26.72 -37.88 48.16
C ALA A 292 28.04 -37.81 47.40
N SER A 293 28.61 -36.66 47.04
CA SER A 293 29.04 -35.53 47.86
C SER A 293 29.73 -34.44 47.00
N LYS A 294 29.49 -33.21 47.36
CA LYS A 294 30.40 -32.05 47.11
C LYS A 294 31.55 -32.12 48.13
N PRO A 295 32.60 -31.27 48.15
CA PRO A 295 32.84 -29.96 47.50
C PRO A 295 34.32 -29.71 47.10
N GLY A 296 34.63 -28.53 46.59
CA GLY A 296 36.00 -28.03 46.59
C GLY A 296 36.33 -26.87 45.64
N THR A 297 36.14 -25.64 46.06
CA THR A 297 37.01 -24.49 45.72
C THR A 297 38.13 -24.43 46.76
N PRO A 298 39.26 -23.71 46.62
CA PRO A 298 39.44 -22.37 46.10
C PRO A 298 40.85 -21.97 45.53
N ARG A 299 40.96 -20.65 45.20
CA ARG A 299 42.14 -19.74 45.22
C ARG A 299 43.03 -19.72 43.98
N SER A 300 43.19 -18.54 43.37
CA SER A 300 43.90 -17.29 43.70
C SER A 300 45.27 -17.22 43.00
N SER A 301 45.45 -16.18 42.26
CA SER A 301 46.56 -15.22 42.30
C SER A 301 47.05 -14.76 40.93
N ALA A 302 46.98 -13.50 40.80
CA ALA A 302 48.00 -12.49 40.61
C ALA A 302 48.40 -12.13 39.16
N ALA A 303 48.15 -10.90 38.83
CA ALA A 303 48.90 -10.11 37.85
C ALA A 303 50.39 -9.93 38.30
N PRO A 304 51.31 -9.48 37.44
CA PRO A 304 51.37 -8.05 37.12
C PRO A 304 51.98 -7.67 35.72
N ARG A 305 51.63 -6.44 35.31
CA ARG A 305 52.37 -5.29 34.74
C ARG A 305 53.57 -5.47 33.77
N HIS A 306 53.60 -4.46 32.88
CA HIS A 306 54.67 -3.82 32.07
C HIS A 306 54.87 -4.42 30.67
N ARG A 307 54.79 -3.65 29.60
CA ARG A 307 55.15 -2.24 29.24
C ARG A 307 54.18 -1.72 28.20
#